data_3a5352454be916db1e3d30e3237cef66
#
_entry.id   3a5352454be916db1e3d30e3237cef66
#
_cell.length_a   1.000
_cell.length_b   1.000
_cell.length_c   1.000
_cell.angle_alpha   90.00
_cell.angle_beta   90.00
_cell.angle_gamma   90.00
#
_symmetry.space_group_name_H-M   'P 1'
#
loop_
_entity.id
_entity.type
_entity.pdbx_description
1 polymer ?
#
loop_
_entity_poly.entity_id
_entity_poly.type
_entity_poly.pdbx_seq_one_letter_code
_entity_poly.pdbx_strand_id
1 'polypeptide(L)'
;MQKIVIIPSKTENIPQPLSEYFEEAGWKVAVMAGCKSIFEAYDTAIKKHDIKSNDTVILCHDDISILTNKSAFNEIIEKSLQENNIGFLGIAGTRILRESCVWWEGLGDYSSGHLAGMVYHGTNYMDMQETYYGPTGEVVVMDGVFLVCKGETLHKINTKKPTYFSGDWDFYDISYTLQAYFKGLKNKVVPIQIFHKSMGDTNNKASWHLNRQALIDRLGDKLPVFIKPS
;
A
#
# COMPACT_ATOMS: atom_id res chain seq x y z
N MET A 1 19.32 -8.57 8.96
CA MET A 1 18.24 -8.05 8.06
C MET A 1 17.14 -9.10 8.03
N GLN A 2 15.98 -8.76 8.53
CA GLN A 2 14.81 -9.64 8.45
C GLN A 2 13.91 -9.22 7.27
N LYS A 3 13.15 -10.20 6.77
CA LYS A 3 12.03 -9.98 5.85
C LYS A 3 10.76 -10.31 6.63
N ILE A 4 9.85 -9.35 6.75
CA ILE A 4 8.62 -9.52 7.52
C ILE A 4 7.42 -8.96 6.77
N VAL A 5 6.31 -9.70 6.80
CA VAL A 5 5.01 -9.21 6.34
C VAL A 5 4.10 -8.99 7.54
N ILE A 6 3.49 -7.82 7.60
CA ILE A 6 2.54 -7.41 8.63
C ILE A 6 1.15 -7.38 8.02
N ILE A 7 0.25 -8.20 8.57
CA ILE A 7 -1.09 -8.42 8.03
C ILE A 7 -2.11 -8.09 9.12
N PRO A 8 -2.76 -6.92 9.08
CA PRO A 8 -3.92 -6.64 9.91
C PRO A 8 -5.06 -7.59 9.55
N SER A 9 -5.70 -8.20 10.55
CA SER A 9 -6.84 -9.09 10.33
C SER A 9 -7.84 -8.98 11.46
N LYS A 10 -9.08 -9.36 11.18
CA LYS A 10 -10.13 -9.47 12.22
C LYS A 10 -9.86 -10.60 13.20
N THR A 11 -9.16 -11.63 12.76
CA THR A 11 -8.85 -12.84 13.52
C THR A 11 -7.36 -13.15 13.45
N GLU A 12 -6.87 -14.00 14.36
CA GLU A 12 -5.48 -14.49 14.33
C GLU A 12 -5.19 -15.42 13.14
N ASN A 13 -6.24 -15.96 12.54
CA ASN A 13 -6.13 -16.86 11.40
C ASN A 13 -6.36 -16.08 10.10
N ILE A 14 -5.31 -15.94 9.31
CA ILE A 14 -5.40 -15.45 7.93
C ILE A 14 -5.58 -16.63 6.97
N PRO A 15 -6.02 -16.39 5.70
CA PRO A 15 -6.09 -17.45 4.71
C PRO A 15 -4.78 -18.21 4.60
N GLN A 16 -4.82 -19.54 4.81
CA GLN A 16 -3.65 -20.42 4.77
C GLN A 16 -2.80 -20.25 3.49
N PRO A 17 -3.38 -20.15 2.28
CA PRO A 17 -2.56 -19.94 1.08
C PRO A 17 -1.74 -18.66 1.10
N LEU A 18 -2.19 -17.62 1.81
CA LEU A 18 -1.43 -16.36 1.92
C LEU A 18 -0.25 -16.51 2.88
N SER A 19 -0.46 -17.11 4.06
CA SER A 19 0.64 -17.35 5.01
C SER A 19 1.69 -18.30 4.42
N GLU A 20 1.26 -19.41 3.83
CA GLU A 20 2.16 -20.38 3.18
C GLU A 20 2.98 -19.74 2.07
N TYR A 21 2.35 -18.89 1.23
CA TYR A 21 3.09 -18.20 0.18
C TYR A 21 4.27 -17.39 0.73
N PHE A 22 4.02 -16.60 1.78
CA PHE A 22 5.05 -15.73 2.38
C PHE A 22 6.11 -16.55 3.11
N GLU A 23 5.73 -17.56 3.89
CA GLU A 23 6.67 -18.43 4.62
C GLU A 23 7.59 -19.19 3.68
N GLU A 24 7.05 -19.76 2.59
CA GLU A 24 7.82 -20.45 1.56
C GLU A 24 8.68 -19.49 0.72
N ALA A 25 8.30 -18.22 0.61
CA ALA A 25 9.11 -17.18 0.01
C ALA A 25 10.19 -16.62 0.97
N GLY A 26 10.28 -17.14 2.21
CA GLY A 26 11.28 -16.76 3.21
C GLY A 26 10.94 -15.51 4.02
N TRP A 27 9.65 -15.17 4.13
CA TRP A 27 9.17 -14.06 4.94
C TRP A 27 8.61 -14.52 6.27
N LYS A 28 8.90 -13.79 7.34
CA LYS A 28 8.22 -13.95 8.63
C LYS A 28 6.82 -13.34 8.53
N VAL A 29 5.80 -14.11 8.87
CA VAL A 29 4.41 -13.62 8.90
C VAL A 29 4.06 -13.09 10.28
N ALA A 30 3.54 -11.87 10.35
CA ALA A 30 3.09 -11.21 11.57
C ALA A 30 1.62 -10.79 11.40
N VAL A 31 0.70 -11.61 11.92
CA VAL A 31 -0.73 -11.30 11.94
C VAL A 31 -1.03 -10.36 13.11
N MET A 32 -1.73 -9.27 12.84
CA MET A 32 -2.15 -8.28 13.83
C MET A 32 -3.67 -8.31 13.97
N ALA A 33 -4.13 -9.18 14.87
CA ALA A 33 -5.57 -9.39 15.12
C ALA A 33 -6.10 -8.45 16.21
N GLY A 34 -7.39 -8.13 16.11
CA GLY A 34 -8.11 -7.39 17.15
C GLY A 34 -7.69 -5.93 17.35
N CYS A 35 -6.92 -5.36 16.43
CA CYS A 35 -6.54 -3.96 16.47
C CYS A 35 -7.74 -3.06 16.15
N LYS A 36 -7.81 -1.89 16.79
CA LYS A 36 -8.89 -0.92 16.59
C LYS A 36 -8.78 -0.18 15.27
N SER A 37 -7.57 -0.09 14.71
CA SER A 37 -7.31 0.56 13.44
C SER A 37 -6.14 -0.10 12.71
N ILE A 38 -6.07 0.13 11.40
CA ILE A 38 -4.95 -0.31 10.58
C ILE A 38 -3.65 0.40 10.99
N PHE A 39 -3.74 1.67 11.42
CA PHE A 39 -2.63 2.44 11.95
C PHE A 39 -2.06 1.80 13.23
N GLU A 40 -2.95 1.39 14.16
CA GLU A 40 -2.56 0.71 15.40
C GLU A 40 -1.88 -0.62 15.09
N ALA A 41 -2.44 -1.38 14.14
CA ALA A 41 -1.88 -2.67 13.74
C ALA A 41 -0.44 -2.52 13.24
N TYR A 42 -0.19 -1.60 12.32
CA TYR A 42 1.14 -1.37 11.77
C TYR A 42 2.10 -0.76 12.80
N ASP A 43 1.71 0.29 13.52
CA ASP A 43 2.57 0.93 14.53
C ASP A 43 2.95 -0.04 15.66
N THR A 44 2.01 -0.88 16.09
CA THR A 44 2.25 -1.91 17.12
C THR A 44 3.17 -3.00 16.60
N ALA A 45 2.95 -3.50 15.38
CA ALA A 45 3.80 -4.53 14.78
C ALA A 45 5.23 -4.05 14.59
N ILE A 46 5.43 -2.83 14.09
CA ILE A 46 6.75 -2.21 13.90
C ILE A 46 7.54 -2.22 15.23
N LYS A 47 6.89 -1.86 16.34
CA LYS A 47 7.50 -1.86 17.68
C LYS A 47 7.72 -3.28 18.21
N LYS A 48 6.69 -4.13 18.14
CA LYS A 48 6.71 -5.51 18.65
C LYS A 48 7.80 -6.35 17.99
N HIS A 49 8.03 -6.16 16.71
CA HIS A 49 9.04 -6.90 15.95
C HIS A 49 10.39 -6.18 15.86
N ASP A 50 10.53 -5.02 16.54
CA ASP A 50 11.77 -4.25 16.62
C ASP A 50 12.40 -4.00 15.24
N ILE A 51 11.55 -3.51 14.30
CA ILE A 51 11.95 -3.29 12.90
C ILE A 51 13.15 -2.37 12.83
N LYS A 52 14.22 -2.84 12.23
CA LYS A 52 15.46 -2.08 12.02
C LYS A 52 15.47 -1.40 10.63
N SER A 53 16.29 -0.37 10.48
CA SER A 53 16.36 0.41 9.23
C SER A 53 16.61 -0.43 7.98
N ASN A 54 17.41 -1.50 8.10
CA ASN A 54 17.75 -2.38 6.98
C ASN A 54 16.75 -3.51 6.74
N ASP A 55 15.76 -3.70 7.61
CA ASP A 55 14.76 -4.75 7.42
C ASP A 55 13.87 -4.43 6.23
N THR A 56 13.36 -5.46 5.57
CA THR A 56 12.37 -5.31 4.51
C THR A 56 11.01 -5.69 5.07
N VAL A 57 10.05 -4.77 4.93
CA VAL A 57 8.71 -4.89 5.52
C VAL A 57 7.67 -4.84 4.41
N ILE A 58 6.73 -5.78 4.44
CA ILE A 58 5.50 -5.74 3.66
C ILE A 58 4.35 -5.38 4.61
N LEU A 59 3.52 -4.45 4.18
CA LEU A 59 2.23 -4.10 4.78
C LEU A 59 1.15 -4.51 3.78
N CYS A 60 0.28 -5.46 4.10
CA CYS A 60 -0.75 -5.89 3.15
C CYS A 60 -2.04 -6.33 3.83
N HIS A 61 -3.10 -6.40 3.04
CA HIS A 61 -4.40 -6.91 3.47
C HIS A 61 -4.39 -8.43 3.64
N ASP A 62 -5.35 -8.97 4.40
CA ASP A 62 -5.53 -10.41 4.61
C ASP A 62 -6.41 -11.08 3.53
N ASP A 63 -7.06 -10.31 2.68
CA ASP A 63 -7.95 -10.77 1.61
C ASP A 63 -7.29 -10.77 0.22
N ILE A 64 -5.96 -10.91 0.17
CA ILE A 64 -5.19 -11.00 -1.08
C ILE A 64 -4.65 -12.40 -1.35
N SER A 65 -4.29 -12.63 -2.61
CA SER A 65 -3.44 -13.76 -3.02
C SER A 65 -2.36 -13.25 -3.97
N ILE A 66 -1.11 -13.64 -3.73
CA ILE A 66 0.00 -13.28 -4.60
C ILE A 66 0.03 -14.27 -5.77
N LEU A 67 -0.09 -13.77 -7.01
CA LEU A 67 -0.08 -14.59 -8.22
C LEU A 67 1.32 -14.72 -8.84
N THR A 68 2.20 -13.75 -8.56
CA THR A 68 3.61 -13.81 -8.97
C THR A 68 4.31 -14.97 -8.27
N ASN A 69 5.11 -15.77 -8.98
CA ASN A 69 5.86 -16.84 -8.34
C ASN A 69 6.88 -16.31 -7.32
N LYS A 70 7.20 -17.09 -6.29
CA LYS A 70 7.99 -16.68 -5.12
C LYS A 70 9.40 -16.18 -5.46
N SER A 71 10.05 -16.78 -6.47
CA SER A 71 11.39 -16.36 -6.90
C SER A 71 11.35 -14.99 -7.54
N ALA A 72 10.47 -14.78 -8.53
CA ALA A 72 10.28 -13.48 -9.19
C ALA A 72 9.79 -12.40 -8.22
N PHE A 73 8.91 -12.75 -7.28
CA PHE A 73 8.43 -11.87 -6.23
C PHE A 73 9.60 -11.29 -5.40
N ASN A 74 10.48 -12.16 -4.90
CA ASN A 74 11.65 -11.74 -4.13
C ASN A 74 12.62 -10.91 -5.00
N GLU A 75 12.89 -11.33 -6.22
CA GLU A 75 13.80 -10.64 -7.14
C GLU A 75 13.31 -9.23 -7.45
N ILE A 76 12.01 -9.06 -7.77
CA ILE A 76 11.40 -7.75 -8.04
C ILE A 76 11.57 -6.82 -6.84
N ILE A 77 11.27 -7.30 -5.64
CA ILE A 77 11.38 -6.50 -4.41
C ILE A 77 12.84 -6.12 -4.14
N GLU A 78 13.74 -7.11 -4.14
CA GLU A 78 15.15 -6.89 -3.84
C GLU A 78 15.81 -5.92 -4.82
N LYS A 79 15.59 -6.13 -6.12
CA LYS A 79 16.13 -5.25 -7.17
C LYS A 79 15.57 -3.82 -7.06
N SER A 80 14.26 -3.68 -6.85
CA SER A 80 13.64 -2.36 -6.76
C SER A 80 14.06 -1.59 -5.51
N LEU A 81 14.25 -2.28 -4.37
CA LEU A 81 14.73 -1.65 -3.13
C LEU A 81 16.23 -1.30 -3.13
N GLN A 82 17.00 -1.73 -4.15
CA GLN A 82 18.39 -1.29 -4.35
C GLN A 82 18.47 0.06 -5.04
N GLU A 83 17.40 0.52 -5.68
CA GLU A 83 17.37 1.85 -6.28
C GLU A 83 17.45 2.93 -5.18
N ASN A 84 18.03 4.08 -5.54
CA ASN A 84 18.24 5.17 -4.58
C ASN A 84 16.91 5.81 -4.14
N ASN A 85 16.80 6.07 -2.85
CA ASN A 85 15.71 6.84 -2.24
C ASN A 85 14.31 6.21 -2.40
N ILE A 86 14.19 4.90 -2.50
CA ILE A 86 12.89 4.24 -2.52
C ILE A 86 12.21 4.42 -1.15
N GLY A 87 10.97 4.94 -1.17
CA GLY A 87 10.07 4.99 -0.04
C GLY A 87 9.25 3.72 0.04
N PHE A 88 8.29 3.59 -0.87
CA PHE A 88 7.43 2.42 -0.96
C PHE A 88 7.45 1.81 -2.37
N LEU A 89 7.35 0.49 -2.41
CA LEU A 89 6.93 -0.25 -3.59
C LEU A 89 5.48 -0.68 -3.40
N GLY A 90 4.69 -0.71 -4.48
CA GLY A 90 3.30 -1.15 -4.46
C GLY A 90 2.88 -1.66 -5.83
N ILE A 91 1.59 -1.96 -5.99
CA ILE A 91 1.05 -2.61 -7.20
C ILE A 91 0.14 -1.69 -8.01
N ALA A 92 -0.38 -0.62 -7.40
CA ALA A 92 -1.21 0.38 -8.05
C ALA A 92 -1.01 1.75 -7.38
N GLY A 93 -1.22 2.83 -8.12
CA GLY A 93 -1.09 4.19 -7.60
C GLY A 93 -1.25 5.27 -8.66
N THR A 94 -1.02 6.51 -8.27
CA THR A 94 -1.14 7.66 -9.18
C THR A 94 0.11 8.55 -9.20
N ARG A 95 0.42 9.06 -10.39
CA ARG A 95 1.46 10.07 -10.63
C ARG A 95 1.01 11.49 -10.27
N ILE A 96 -0.31 11.66 -10.09
CA ILE A 96 -0.94 12.93 -9.75
C ILE A 96 -2.00 12.67 -8.69
N LEU A 97 -1.80 13.19 -7.48
CA LEU A 97 -2.87 13.22 -6.47
C LEU A 97 -3.65 14.52 -6.68
N ARG A 98 -4.86 14.41 -7.21
CA ARG A 98 -5.74 15.54 -7.52
C ARG A 98 -6.42 16.09 -6.27
N GLU A 99 -7.17 17.17 -6.45
CA GLU A 99 -7.90 17.89 -5.39
C GLU A 99 -8.94 17.01 -4.68
N SER A 100 -9.43 15.98 -5.36
CA SER A 100 -10.36 15.00 -4.76
C SER A 100 -9.70 14.08 -3.73
N CYS A 101 -8.37 13.96 -3.72
CA CYS A 101 -7.62 12.96 -2.95
C CYS A 101 -8.06 11.50 -3.21
N VAL A 102 -8.66 11.21 -4.36
CA VAL A 102 -9.01 9.86 -4.82
C VAL A 102 -7.92 9.39 -5.78
N TRP A 103 -7.06 8.47 -5.37
CA TRP A 103 -5.88 8.09 -6.15
C TRP A 103 -6.25 7.43 -7.50
N TRP A 104 -7.39 6.75 -7.56
CA TRP A 104 -7.90 6.10 -8.79
C TRP A 104 -8.83 6.99 -9.62
N GLU A 105 -8.91 8.28 -9.33
CA GLU A 105 -9.69 9.23 -10.12
C GLU A 105 -9.25 9.21 -11.59
N GLY A 106 -10.22 9.11 -12.50
CA GLY A 106 -9.96 8.99 -13.93
C GLY A 106 -9.60 7.57 -14.40
N LEU A 107 -9.89 6.54 -13.59
CA LEU A 107 -9.79 5.15 -14.02
C LEU A 107 -10.61 4.96 -15.30
N GLY A 108 -9.99 4.33 -16.32
CA GLY A 108 -10.55 4.19 -17.66
C GLY A 108 -10.11 5.26 -18.66
N ASP A 109 -9.58 6.39 -18.21
CA ASP A 109 -8.92 7.37 -19.08
C ASP A 109 -7.41 7.08 -19.17
N TYR A 110 -7.06 6.12 -19.99
CA TYR A 110 -5.66 5.71 -20.21
C TYR A 110 -4.85 6.77 -20.98
N SER A 111 -5.50 7.73 -21.63
CA SER A 111 -4.81 8.77 -22.40
C SER A 111 -4.04 9.74 -21.50
N SER A 112 -4.50 9.93 -20.29
CA SER A 112 -3.86 10.82 -19.30
C SER A 112 -2.54 10.27 -18.74
N GLY A 113 -2.34 8.92 -18.75
CA GLY A 113 -1.14 8.24 -18.26
C GLY A 113 -0.80 8.51 -16.79
N HIS A 114 -1.73 9.05 -16.00
CA HIS A 114 -1.46 9.44 -14.61
C HIS A 114 -1.56 8.28 -13.61
N LEU A 115 -2.25 7.20 -13.95
CA LEU A 115 -2.33 6.00 -13.13
C LEU A 115 -1.23 4.99 -13.49
N ALA A 116 -0.94 4.08 -12.56
CA ALA A 116 0.08 3.04 -12.71
C ALA A 116 -0.36 1.76 -12.02
N GLY A 117 0.00 0.62 -12.63
CA GLY A 117 -0.17 -0.69 -12.02
C GLY A 117 -1.33 -1.50 -12.55
N MET A 118 -1.58 -2.62 -11.85
CA MET A 118 -2.63 -3.57 -12.20
C MET A 118 -2.99 -4.40 -10.96
N VAL A 119 -4.27 -4.64 -10.76
CA VAL A 119 -4.81 -5.51 -9.70
C VAL A 119 -5.91 -6.37 -10.28
N TYR A 120 -5.93 -7.63 -9.89
CA TYR A 120 -7.08 -8.50 -10.16
C TYR A 120 -8.07 -8.40 -8.99
N HIS A 121 -9.34 -8.16 -9.28
CA HIS A 121 -10.43 -8.08 -8.31
C HIS A 121 -11.46 -9.18 -8.56
N GLY A 122 -12.17 -9.58 -7.53
CA GLY A 122 -13.24 -10.57 -7.61
C GLY A 122 -13.60 -11.13 -6.25
N THR A 123 -14.60 -12.00 -6.19
CA THR A 123 -14.98 -12.72 -4.96
C THR A 123 -14.22 -14.05 -4.85
N ASN A 124 -13.86 -14.62 -5.98
CA ASN A 124 -13.08 -15.84 -6.11
C ASN A 124 -12.32 -15.88 -7.44
N TYR A 125 -11.47 -16.90 -7.67
CA TYR A 125 -10.66 -17.00 -8.88
C TYR A 125 -11.47 -17.18 -10.18
N MET A 126 -12.73 -17.63 -10.12
CA MET A 126 -13.56 -17.84 -11.31
C MET A 126 -14.16 -16.55 -11.84
N ASP A 127 -14.34 -15.55 -10.97
CA ASP A 127 -14.87 -14.23 -11.32
C ASP A 127 -13.80 -13.13 -11.32
N MET A 128 -12.53 -13.53 -11.34
CA MET A 128 -11.40 -12.61 -11.33
C MET A 128 -11.39 -11.70 -12.56
N GLN A 129 -11.36 -10.40 -12.34
CA GLN A 129 -11.32 -9.37 -13.36
C GLN A 129 -10.06 -8.52 -13.20
N GLU A 130 -9.40 -8.24 -14.31
CA GLU A 130 -8.25 -7.35 -14.33
C GLU A 130 -8.70 -5.88 -14.31
N THR A 131 -8.13 -5.13 -13.38
CA THR A 131 -8.17 -3.67 -13.38
C THR A 131 -6.78 -3.16 -13.73
N TYR A 132 -6.60 -2.78 -14.99
CA TYR A 132 -5.36 -2.15 -15.45
C TYR A 132 -5.43 -0.64 -15.25
N TYR A 133 -4.49 -0.08 -14.51
CA TYR A 133 -4.37 1.35 -14.24
C TYR A 133 -3.39 2.02 -15.20
N GLY A 134 -2.34 1.34 -15.61
CA GLY A 134 -1.32 1.86 -16.51
C GLY A 134 0.04 1.20 -16.31
N PRO A 135 1.08 1.63 -17.04
CA PRO A 135 2.42 1.06 -16.92
C PRO A 135 3.01 1.34 -15.53
N THR A 136 3.82 0.39 -15.03
CA THR A 136 4.58 0.53 -13.78
C THR A 136 5.50 1.75 -13.79
N GLY A 137 5.95 2.21 -12.64
CA GLY A 137 6.89 3.34 -12.52
C GLY A 137 6.65 4.17 -11.26
N GLU A 138 7.29 5.33 -11.21
CA GLU A 138 7.18 6.25 -10.07
C GLU A 138 5.76 6.83 -9.96
N VAL A 139 5.29 6.98 -8.71
CA VAL A 139 3.98 7.52 -8.35
C VAL A 139 4.07 8.41 -7.11
N VAL A 140 3.10 9.28 -6.91
CA VAL A 140 3.00 10.13 -5.71
C VAL A 140 2.47 9.32 -4.54
N VAL A 141 1.35 8.63 -4.76
CA VAL A 141 0.69 7.80 -3.75
C VAL A 141 0.30 6.45 -4.33
N MET A 142 0.07 5.48 -3.46
CA MET A 142 -0.22 4.10 -3.80
C MET A 142 -1.46 3.59 -3.06
N ASP A 143 -2.05 2.55 -3.64
CA ASP A 143 -3.04 1.70 -2.98
C ASP A 143 -2.41 0.92 -1.82
N GLY A 144 -3.12 0.82 -0.73
CA GLY A 144 -2.65 0.18 0.49
C GLY A 144 -2.78 -1.33 0.53
N VAL A 145 -3.43 -1.92 -0.46
CA VAL A 145 -3.64 -3.38 -0.49
C VAL A 145 -2.32 -4.15 -0.37
N PHE A 146 -1.23 -3.57 -0.88
CA PHE A 146 0.12 -4.14 -0.80
C PHE A 146 1.19 -3.06 -0.91
N LEU A 147 1.95 -2.85 0.16
CA LEU A 147 3.05 -1.88 0.23
C LEU A 147 4.32 -2.58 0.75
N VAL A 148 5.45 -2.30 0.12
CA VAL A 148 6.77 -2.81 0.57
C VAL A 148 7.71 -1.64 0.80
N CYS A 149 8.49 -1.68 1.88
CA CYS A 149 9.50 -0.66 2.15
C CYS A 149 10.68 -1.21 2.97
N LYS A 150 11.72 -0.41 3.10
CA LYS A 150 12.74 -0.61 4.15
C LYS A 150 12.22 -0.08 5.49
N GLY A 151 12.67 -0.67 6.60
CA GLY A 151 12.36 -0.17 7.94
C GLY A 151 12.76 1.30 8.12
N GLU A 152 13.81 1.75 7.46
CA GLU A 152 14.21 3.16 7.43
C GLU A 152 13.08 4.09 6.96
N THR A 153 12.27 3.68 5.97
CA THR A 153 11.11 4.46 5.51
C THR A 153 10.08 4.61 6.62
N LEU A 154 9.78 3.50 7.33
CA LEU A 154 8.83 3.52 8.45
C LEU A 154 9.31 4.40 9.61
N HIS A 155 10.62 4.48 9.84
CA HIS A 155 11.19 5.38 10.86
C HIS A 155 11.16 6.86 10.42
N LYS A 156 11.12 7.14 9.12
CA LYS A 156 11.04 8.52 8.59
C LYS A 156 9.63 9.07 8.58
N ILE A 157 8.58 8.25 8.54
CA ILE A 157 7.19 8.68 8.49
C ILE A 157 6.50 8.52 9.85
N ASN A 158 5.35 9.15 10.02
CA ASN A 158 4.48 8.92 11.16
C ASN A 158 3.51 7.77 10.82
N THR A 159 3.68 6.62 11.49
CA THR A 159 2.82 5.44 11.31
C THR A 159 1.54 5.47 12.14
N LYS A 160 1.43 6.41 13.09
CA LYS A 160 0.24 6.57 13.92
C LYS A 160 -0.89 7.23 13.14
N LYS A 161 -2.12 6.94 13.53
CA LYS A 161 -3.30 7.59 13.00
C LYS A 161 -3.19 9.11 13.15
N PRO A 162 -3.35 9.88 12.07
CA PRO A 162 -3.44 11.34 12.14
C PRO A 162 -4.63 11.78 13.01
N THR A 163 -4.43 12.79 13.85
CA THR A 163 -5.48 13.28 14.77
C THR A 163 -6.70 13.87 14.06
N TYR A 164 -6.54 14.27 12.80
CA TYR A 164 -7.62 14.80 11.96
C TYR A 164 -8.42 13.70 11.24
N PHE A 165 -8.01 12.41 11.29
CA PHE A 165 -8.79 11.31 10.74
C PHE A 165 -9.79 10.78 11.79
N SER A 166 -11.07 10.67 11.40
CA SER A 166 -12.12 10.03 12.19
C SER A 166 -12.19 8.53 11.95
N GLY A 167 -12.00 8.08 10.68
CA GLY A 167 -11.99 6.68 10.32
C GLY A 167 -10.69 5.96 10.69
N ASP A 168 -10.78 4.66 10.92
CA ASP A 168 -9.69 3.84 11.46
C ASP A 168 -9.01 2.97 10.40
N TRP A 169 -9.65 2.76 9.25
CA TRP A 169 -9.23 1.77 8.26
C TRP A 169 -8.96 2.35 6.87
N ASP A 170 -9.22 3.64 6.68
CA ASP A 170 -9.14 4.31 5.38
C ASP A 170 -8.02 5.35 5.36
N PHE A 171 -7.43 5.62 4.18
CA PHE A 171 -6.43 6.68 3.91
C PHE A 171 -5.07 6.52 4.60
N TYR A 172 -4.76 5.36 5.20
CA TYR A 172 -3.43 5.12 5.76
C TYR A 172 -2.38 5.04 4.65
N ASP A 173 -2.73 4.45 3.56
CA ASP A 173 -1.93 4.25 2.36
C ASP A 173 -1.52 5.58 1.72
N ILE A 174 -2.49 6.44 1.44
CA ILE A 174 -2.23 7.79 0.95
C ILE A 174 -1.41 8.57 1.98
N SER A 175 -1.74 8.47 3.27
CA SER A 175 -1.00 9.16 4.33
C SER A 175 0.47 8.73 4.39
N TYR A 176 0.77 7.43 4.34
CA TYR A 176 2.14 6.91 4.44
C TYR A 176 2.95 7.23 3.18
N THR A 177 2.40 6.95 2.00
CA THR A 177 3.10 7.14 0.75
C THR A 177 3.31 8.63 0.43
N LEU A 178 2.34 9.49 0.77
CA LEU A 178 2.48 10.94 0.61
C LEU A 178 3.52 11.53 1.58
N GLN A 179 3.57 11.05 2.83
CA GLN A 179 4.62 11.47 3.77
C GLN A 179 6.01 11.07 3.26
N ALA A 180 6.18 9.86 2.73
CA ALA A 180 7.43 9.42 2.13
C ALA A 180 7.80 10.32 0.95
N TYR A 181 6.86 10.59 0.07
CA TYR A 181 7.05 11.48 -1.07
C TYR A 181 7.49 12.89 -0.67
N PHE A 182 6.83 13.52 0.31
CA PHE A 182 7.21 14.85 0.81
C PHE A 182 8.57 14.88 1.52
N LYS A 183 9.08 13.74 1.95
CA LYS A 183 10.45 13.59 2.48
C LYS A 183 11.50 13.33 1.40
N GLY A 184 11.13 13.39 0.13
CA GLY A 184 12.03 13.20 -1.00
C GLY A 184 12.30 11.73 -1.34
N LEU A 185 11.49 10.81 -0.79
CA LEU A 185 11.53 9.40 -1.15
C LEU A 185 10.66 9.16 -2.40
N LYS A 186 11.02 8.15 -3.18
CA LYS A 186 10.31 7.73 -4.37
C LYS A 186 9.38 6.57 -4.07
N ASN A 187 8.11 6.70 -4.40
CA ASN A 187 7.18 5.59 -4.41
C ASN A 187 7.14 4.99 -5.83
N LYS A 188 7.14 3.67 -5.94
CA LYS A 188 7.24 3.01 -7.24
C LYS A 188 6.29 1.82 -7.34
N VAL A 189 5.47 1.81 -8.36
CA VAL A 189 4.67 0.64 -8.74
C VAL A 189 5.54 -0.38 -9.44
N VAL A 190 5.46 -1.64 -9.01
CA VAL A 190 6.25 -2.78 -9.51
C VAL A 190 5.34 -3.87 -10.07
N PRO A 191 5.84 -4.73 -10.99
CA PRO A 191 5.02 -5.72 -11.69
C PRO A 191 4.78 -7.00 -10.85
N ILE A 192 4.30 -6.84 -9.61
CA ILE A 192 3.82 -7.94 -8.78
C ILE A 192 2.31 -8.09 -9.04
N GLN A 193 1.88 -9.28 -9.40
CA GLN A 193 0.48 -9.59 -9.66
C GLN A 193 -0.21 -10.07 -8.39
N ILE A 194 -1.32 -9.45 -8.05
CA ILE A 194 -2.12 -9.75 -6.85
C ILE A 194 -3.59 -9.87 -7.23
N PHE A 195 -4.23 -10.90 -6.68
CA PHE A 195 -5.68 -11.02 -6.64
C PHE A 195 -6.18 -10.49 -5.29
N HIS A 196 -7.03 -9.47 -5.33
CA HIS A 196 -7.69 -8.87 -4.17
C HIS A 196 -9.14 -9.35 -4.13
N LYS A 197 -9.50 -10.13 -3.11
CA LYS A 197 -10.85 -10.70 -2.91
C LYS A 197 -11.84 -9.65 -2.42
N SER A 198 -11.89 -8.53 -3.12
CA SER A 198 -12.75 -7.40 -2.81
C SER A 198 -13.07 -6.64 -4.09
N MET A 199 -14.26 -6.10 -4.18
CA MET A 199 -14.66 -5.21 -5.28
C MET A 199 -14.33 -3.73 -4.96
N GLY A 200 -13.64 -3.45 -3.84
CA GLY A 200 -13.22 -2.10 -3.48
C GLY A 200 -14.38 -1.16 -3.11
N ASP A 201 -15.36 -1.65 -2.37
CA ASP A 201 -16.52 -0.82 -1.95
C ASP A 201 -16.13 0.17 -0.85
N THR A 202 -15.61 1.32 -1.27
CA THR A 202 -15.25 2.44 -0.38
C THR A 202 -16.31 3.53 -0.34
N ASN A 203 -17.14 3.64 -1.39
CA ASN A 203 -18.01 4.79 -1.62
C ASN A 203 -19.16 4.92 -0.60
N ASN A 204 -19.52 3.85 0.11
CA ASN A 204 -20.65 3.83 1.06
C ASN A 204 -20.23 4.03 2.52
N LYS A 205 -18.92 4.21 2.82
CA LYS A 205 -18.44 4.38 4.18
C LYS A 205 -18.33 5.84 4.56
N ALA A 206 -19.14 6.29 5.52
CA ALA A 206 -19.08 7.66 6.05
C ALA A 206 -17.67 8.04 6.54
N SER A 207 -16.95 7.10 7.18
CA SER A 207 -15.58 7.29 7.64
C SER A 207 -14.61 7.61 6.51
N TRP A 208 -14.79 6.97 5.35
CA TRP A 208 -13.97 7.22 4.18
C TRP A 208 -14.14 8.66 3.68
N HIS A 209 -15.39 9.13 3.56
CA HIS A 209 -15.66 10.51 3.13
C HIS A 209 -15.13 11.56 4.11
N LEU A 210 -15.25 11.30 5.42
CA LEU A 210 -14.71 12.18 6.46
C LEU A 210 -13.18 12.25 6.41
N ASN A 211 -12.49 11.12 6.29
CA ASN A 211 -11.03 11.10 6.17
C ASN A 211 -10.56 11.77 4.88
N ARG A 212 -11.28 11.55 3.78
CA ARG A 212 -11.00 12.21 2.50
C ARG A 212 -11.07 13.74 2.65
N GLN A 213 -12.17 14.26 3.21
CA GLN A 213 -12.33 15.70 3.41
C GLN A 213 -11.25 16.27 4.33
N ALA A 214 -10.97 15.59 5.44
CA ALA A 214 -9.91 15.98 6.35
C ALA A 214 -8.52 16.02 5.71
N LEU A 215 -8.23 15.10 4.77
CA LEU A 215 -7.00 15.11 4.01
C LEU A 215 -6.96 16.28 3.01
N ILE A 216 -8.07 16.56 2.30
CA ILE A 216 -8.20 17.71 1.40
C ILE A 216 -7.94 19.00 2.17
N ASP A 217 -8.61 19.20 3.29
CA ASP A 217 -8.45 20.38 4.15
C ASP A 217 -7.01 20.54 4.66
N ARG A 218 -6.36 19.41 4.99
CA ARG A 218 -4.98 19.39 5.46
C ARG A 218 -3.95 19.72 4.38
N LEU A 219 -4.19 19.30 3.16
CA LEU A 219 -3.29 19.54 2.03
C LEU A 219 -3.50 20.92 1.44
N GLY A 220 -4.75 21.39 1.36
CA GLY A 220 -5.09 22.73 0.85
C GLY A 220 -4.41 23.06 -0.46
N ASP A 221 -3.70 24.18 -0.50
CA ASP A 221 -2.99 24.69 -1.69
C ASP A 221 -1.84 23.81 -2.17
N LYS A 222 -1.52 22.71 -1.47
CA LYS A 222 -0.52 21.74 -1.96
C LYS A 222 -1.08 20.82 -3.03
N LEU A 223 -2.40 20.75 -3.19
CA LEU A 223 -3.02 19.97 -4.26
C LEU A 223 -3.12 20.80 -5.54
N PRO A 224 -3.00 20.16 -6.72
CA PRO A 224 -2.61 18.77 -6.92
C PRO A 224 -1.12 18.50 -6.66
N VAL A 225 -0.78 17.30 -6.20
CA VAL A 225 0.61 16.86 -6.02
C VAL A 225 1.04 16.04 -7.23
N PHE A 226 2.13 16.43 -7.87
CA PHE A 226 2.68 15.78 -9.07
C PHE A 226 4.01 15.10 -8.78
N ILE A 227 4.37 14.07 -9.56
CA ILE A 227 5.76 13.59 -9.61
C ILE A 227 6.63 14.76 -10.06
N LYS A 228 7.71 15.03 -9.30
CA LYS A 228 8.69 16.02 -9.71
C LYS A 228 9.44 15.52 -10.95
N PRO A 229 9.64 16.35 -11.98
CA PRO A 229 10.53 16.00 -13.07
C PRO A 229 11.91 15.61 -12.51
N SER A 230 12.46 14.50 -12.99
CA SER A 230 13.82 14.03 -12.66
C SER A 230 14.87 14.89 -13.31
#